data_9ba66e8bff9fb2e143c8201ba833f611
#
_entry.id   9ba66e8bff9fb2e143c8201ba833f611
#
_cell.length_a   1.000
_cell.length_b   1.000
_cell.length_c   1.000
_cell.angle_alpha   90.00
_cell.angle_beta   90.00
_cell.angle_gamma   90.00
#
_symmetry.space_group_name_H-M   'P 1'
#
loop_
_entity.id
_entity.type
_entity.pdbx_description
1 polymer ?
#
loop_
_entity_poly.entity_id
_entity_poly.type
_entity_poly.pdbx_seq_one_letter_code
_entity_poly.pdbx_strand_id
1 'polypeptide(L)'
;MFTMRRLIIVATAAALMSGCVSQNPYDNQGQAQGSSGMSKTAKYGGLGALAGAVAGAAIDHNNRGKGALIGAAAVGAAAAGYGYYADKQEAALRASMANTGVEVQRQGDQIKLIMPGNITFATDSANIAPNFYQPLNSLAGSLKEFNQNQIEIVGYTDSTGSRQHNMDLSQNRAQSVATYLTSQGVSGANLSARGAGPDNPIASNGDANGRAQNRRVEVNLKAIPGQQYPQ
;
A
#
# COMPACT_ATOMS: atom_id res chain seq x y z
N MET A 1 -39.27 -33.81 -42.34
CA MET A 1 -39.83 -32.75 -41.44
C MET A 1 -38.67 -31.91 -40.93
N PHE A 2 -38.73 -30.65 -41.26
CA PHE A 2 -37.63 -29.68 -41.16
C PHE A 2 -37.38 -29.24 -39.73
N THR A 3 -36.14 -29.28 -39.25
CA THR A 3 -35.67 -28.58 -38.04
C THR A 3 -34.70 -27.50 -38.45
N MET A 4 -35.14 -26.26 -38.25
CA MET A 4 -34.44 -25.02 -38.56
C MET A 4 -33.32 -24.77 -37.56
N ARG A 5 -32.08 -24.78 -38.02
CA ARG A 5 -30.89 -24.29 -37.32
C ARG A 5 -30.95 -22.80 -37.19
N ARG A 6 -31.01 -22.26 -35.96
CA ARG A 6 -30.80 -20.83 -35.70
C ARG A 6 -29.35 -20.57 -35.42
N LEU A 7 -28.66 -19.97 -36.36
CA LEU A 7 -27.32 -19.41 -36.25
C LEU A 7 -27.44 -18.12 -35.39
N ILE A 8 -26.79 -18.10 -34.24
CA ILE A 8 -26.64 -16.88 -33.44
C ILE A 8 -25.29 -16.27 -33.80
N ILE A 9 -25.34 -15.16 -34.51
CA ILE A 9 -24.19 -14.30 -34.83
C ILE A 9 -23.95 -13.44 -33.61
N VAL A 10 -22.83 -13.66 -32.94
CA VAL A 10 -22.32 -12.75 -31.87
C VAL A 10 -21.57 -11.61 -32.57
N ALA A 11 -22.21 -10.47 -32.67
CA ALA A 11 -21.58 -9.24 -33.11
C ALA A 11 -20.85 -8.59 -31.93
N THR A 12 -19.52 -8.63 -31.95
CA THR A 12 -18.65 -7.86 -31.05
C THR A 12 -18.61 -6.41 -31.52
N ALA A 13 -19.39 -5.54 -30.89
CA ALA A 13 -19.28 -4.10 -31.09
C ALA A 13 -18.18 -3.54 -30.20
N ALA A 14 -16.99 -3.34 -30.76
CA ALA A 14 -15.95 -2.50 -30.16
C ALA A 14 -16.32 -1.03 -30.38
N ALA A 15 -16.90 -0.40 -29.36
CA ALA A 15 -17.14 1.04 -29.37
C ALA A 15 -15.85 1.77 -29.01
N LEU A 16 -15.11 2.22 -30.00
CA LEU A 16 -14.05 3.21 -29.86
C LEU A 16 -14.72 4.59 -29.65
N MET A 17 -14.76 5.03 -28.42
CA MET A 17 -15.11 6.41 -28.08
C MET A 17 -13.92 7.32 -28.39
N SER A 18 -13.81 7.77 -29.62
CA SER A 18 -12.97 8.92 -30.00
C SER A 18 -13.69 10.19 -29.55
N GLY A 19 -13.32 10.70 -28.38
CA GLY A 19 -13.75 12.00 -27.91
C GLY A 19 -13.09 13.09 -28.74
N CYS A 20 -13.86 13.75 -29.63
CA CYS A 20 -13.44 14.97 -30.30
C CYS A 20 -13.34 16.09 -29.28
N VAL A 21 -12.09 16.48 -28.95
CA VAL A 21 -11.81 17.74 -28.26
C VAL A 21 -11.99 18.86 -29.28
N SER A 22 -13.06 19.62 -29.14
CA SER A 22 -13.29 20.89 -29.86
C SER A 22 -12.27 21.91 -29.33
N GLN A 23 -11.25 22.23 -30.10
CA GLN A 23 -10.34 23.34 -29.80
C GLN A 23 -11.05 24.65 -30.15
N ASN A 24 -11.30 25.46 -29.14
CA ASN A 24 -11.77 26.85 -29.30
C ASN A 24 -10.51 27.75 -29.40
N PRO A 25 -10.31 28.52 -30.49
CA PRO A 25 -9.02 29.25 -30.72
C PRO A 25 -8.92 30.63 -30.04
N TYR A 26 -9.78 30.95 -29.09
CA TYR A 26 -9.74 32.23 -28.39
C TYR A 26 -9.79 32.03 -26.87
N ASP A 27 -8.67 31.65 -26.27
CA ASP A 27 -8.38 31.99 -24.87
C ASP A 27 -6.84 31.97 -24.68
N ASN A 28 -6.28 33.15 -24.88
CA ASN A 28 -4.91 33.45 -24.56
C ASN A 28 -4.95 34.34 -23.32
N GLN A 29 -4.69 33.79 -22.13
CA GLN A 29 -4.00 34.41 -20.98
C GLN A 29 -4.30 33.64 -19.68
N GLY A 30 -3.25 33.18 -19.03
CA GLY A 30 -3.31 32.66 -17.66
C GLY A 30 -2.56 31.34 -17.50
N GLN A 31 -1.24 31.42 -17.44
CA GLN A 31 -0.40 30.31 -16.96
C GLN A 31 -0.81 29.91 -15.55
N ALA A 32 -1.44 28.77 -15.42
CA ALA A 32 -1.37 27.94 -14.21
C ALA A 32 -1.06 26.54 -14.70
N GLN A 33 0.20 26.15 -14.65
CA GLN A 33 0.63 24.77 -14.74
C GLN A 33 0.09 24.00 -13.53
N GLY A 34 -1.20 23.68 -13.55
CA GLY A 34 -1.81 22.71 -12.70
C GLY A 34 -1.79 21.36 -13.43
N SER A 35 -0.83 20.51 -13.14
CA SER A 35 -1.00 19.08 -13.41
C SER A 35 -2.25 18.62 -12.65
N SER A 36 -3.40 18.59 -13.33
CA SER A 36 -4.63 18.02 -12.80
C SER A 36 -4.47 16.50 -12.68
N GLY A 37 -3.62 16.09 -11.75
CA GLY A 37 -3.58 14.73 -11.28
C GLY A 37 -4.91 14.44 -10.60
N MET A 38 -5.69 13.50 -11.15
CA MET A 38 -6.88 12.97 -10.52
C MET A 38 -6.56 12.68 -9.05
N SER A 39 -7.39 13.12 -8.10
CA SER A 39 -7.17 12.87 -6.69
C SER A 39 -6.98 11.36 -6.44
N LYS A 40 -6.15 10.99 -5.47
CA LYS A 40 -5.90 9.57 -5.12
C LYS A 40 -7.23 8.86 -4.86
N THR A 41 -8.15 9.52 -4.15
CA THR A 41 -9.51 9.03 -3.89
C THR A 41 -10.30 8.72 -5.16
N ALA A 42 -10.21 9.58 -6.20
CA ALA A 42 -10.88 9.35 -7.47
C ALA A 42 -10.28 8.16 -8.25
N LYS A 43 -8.95 7.97 -8.19
CA LYS A 43 -8.28 6.81 -8.81
C LYS A 43 -8.70 5.50 -8.15
N TYR A 44 -8.69 5.43 -6.83
CA TYR A 44 -9.03 4.19 -6.10
C TYR A 44 -10.52 3.89 -6.14
N GLY A 45 -11.38 4.90 -6.01
CA GLY A 45 -12.81 4.75 -6.16
C GLY A 45 -13.21 4.24 -7.54
N GLY A 46 -12.56 4.75 -8.61
CA GLY A 46 -12.79 4.31 -9.98
C GLY A 46 -12.40 2.85 -10.23
N LEU A 47 -11.21 2.42 -9.77
CA LEU A 47 -10.76 1.03 -9.92
C LEU A 47 -11.61 0.06 -9.10
N GLY A 48 -11.97 0.43 -7.86
CA GLY A 48 -12.86 -0.37 -7.02
C GLY A 48 -14.25 -0.52 -7.62
N ALA A 49 -14.81 0.54 -8.22
CA ALA A 49 -16.10 0.51 -8.89
C ALA A 49 -16.11 -0.46 -10.08
N LEU A 50 -15.03 -0.51 -10.89
CA LEU A 50 -14.93 -1.46 -12.00
C LEU A 50 -14.87 -2.91 -11.51
N ALA A 51 -14.04 -3.21 -10.51
CA ALA A 51 -13.96 -4.54 -9.92
C ALA A 51 -15.29 -4.98 -9.30
N GLY A 52 -15.95 -4.09 -8.57
CA GLY A 52 -17.25 -4.34 -7.96
C GLY A 52 -18.37 -4.55 -8.98
N ALA A 53 -18.34 -3.82 -10.11
CA ALA A 53 -19.32 -3.99 -11.19
C ALA A 53 -19.24 -5.41 -11.80
N VAL A 54 -18.03 -5.92 -12.03
CA VAL A 54 -17.83 -7.28 -12.55
C VAL A 54 -18.32 -8.34 -11.54
N ALA A 55 -17.94 -8.21 -10.27
CA ALA A 55 -18.36 -9.14 -9.24
C ALA A 55 -19.89 -9.09 -9.01
N GLY A 56 -20.48 -7.90 -8.92
CA GLY A 56 -21.93 -7.74 -8.75
C GLY A 56 -22.75 -8.29 -9.91
N ALA A 57 -22.29 -8.10 -11.14
CA ALA A 57 -22.94 -8.68 -12.33
C ALA A 57 -22.89 -10.21 -12.38
N ALA A 58 -21.86 -10.82 -11.77
CA ALA A 58 -21.73 -12.27 -11.67
C ALA A 58 -22.67 -12.88 -10.62
N ILE A 59 -23.00 -12.14 -9.55
CA ILE A 59 -23.84 -12.62 -8.43
C ILE A 59 -25.32 -12.54 -8.80
N ASP A 60 -25.78 -11.45 -9.43
CA ASP A 60 -27.19 -11.29 -9.84
C ASP A 60 -27.40 -11.68 -11.29
N HIS A 61 -27.70 -12.96 -11.52
CA HIS A 61 -27.92 -13.54 -12.84
C HIS A 61 -29.17 -13.02 -13.54
N ASN A 62 -30.19 -12.60 -12.78
CA ASN A 62 -31.47 -12.15 -13.30
C ASN A 62 -31.49 -10.65 -13.65
N ASN A 63 -30.64 -9.84 -12.98
CA ASN A 63 -30.55 -8.40 -13.16
C ASN A 63 -29.11 -7.91 -13.15
N ARG A 64 -28.31 -8.37 -14.12
CA ARG A 64 -26.87 -8.06 -14.20
C ARG A 64 -26.55 -6.57 -14.13
N GLY A 65 -27.41 -5.71 -14.68
CA GLY A 65 -27.23 -4.26 -14.61
C GLY A 65 -27.38 -3.71 -13.20
N LYS A 66 -28.36 -4.19 -12.43
CA LYS A 66 -28.56 -3.78 -11.02
C LYS A 66 -27.45 -4.35 -10.13
N GLY A 67 -27.09 -5.64 -10.33
CA GLY A 67 -25.98 -6.26 -9.61
C GLY A 67 -24.65 -5.54 -9.85
N ALA A 68 -24.37 -5.14 -11.10
CA ALA A 68 -23.18 -4.37 -11.45
C ALA A 68 -23.15 -2.99 -10.78
N LEU A 69 -24.29 -2.28 -10.75
CA LEU A 69 -24.41 -0.97 -10.10
C LEU A 69 -24.21 -1.06 -8.58
N ILE A 70 -24.85 -2.05 -7.94
CA ILE A 70 -24.72 -2.25 -6.49
C ILE A 70 -23.29 -2.68 -6.14
N GLY A 71 -22.69 -3.59 -6.92
CA GLY A 71 -21.31 -4.02 -6.72
C GLY A 71 -20.31 -2.89 -6.95
N ALA A 72 -20.49 -2.08 -8.00
CA ALA A 72 -19.66 -0.92 -8.26
C ALA A 72 -19.74 0.13 -7.14
N ALA A 73 -20.94 0.41 -6.64
CA ALA A 73 -21.12 1.36 -5.54
C ALA A 73 -20.51 0.86 -4.22
N ALA A 74 -20.69 -0.42 -3.89
CA ALA A 74 -20.18 -0.98 -2.64
C ALA A 74 -18.64 -1.05 -2.61
N VAL A 75 -18.02 -1.58 -3.67
CA VAL A 75 -16.55 -1.72 -3.72
C VAL A 75 -15.87 -0.39 -4.02
N GLY A 76 -16.48 0.46 -4.86
CA GLY A 76 -15.97 1.79 -5.16
C GLY A 76 -15.96 2.72 -3.95
N ALA A 77 -17.02 2.70 -3.14
CA ALA A 77 -17.10 3.49 -1.91
C ALA A 77 -16.08 3.01 -0.86
N ALA A 78 -15.93 1.68 -0.69
CA ALA A 78 -14.94 1.13 0.24
C ALA A 78 -13.51 1.49 -0.16
N ALA A 79 -13.18 1.40 -1.46
CA ALA A 79 -11.87 1.77 -1.96
C ALA A 79 -11.60 3.29 -1.84
N ALA A 80 -12.61 4.14 -2.08
CA ALA A 80 -12.51 5.59 -1.90
C ALA A 80 -12.30 5.95 -0.42
N GLY A 81 -13.01 5.27 0.49
CA GLY A 81 -12.84 5.46 1.95
C GLY A 81 -11.45 5.10 2.43
N TYR A 82 -10.88 4.00 1.94
CA TYR A 82 -9.50 3.66 2.26
C TYR A 82 -8.50 4.70 1.74
N GLY A 83 -8.68 5.20 0.50
CA GLY A 83 -7.82 6.23 -0.07
C GLY A 83 -7.70 7.46 0.83
N TYR A 84 -8.82 7.99 1.31
CA TYR A 84 -8.86 9.13 2.23
C TYR A 84 -8.22 8.81 3.60
N TYR A 85 -8.56 7.65 4.17
CA TYR A 85 -7.98 7.16 5.42
C TYR A 85 -6.45 7.04 5.31
N ALA A 86 -5.95 6.44 4.24
CA ALA A 86 -4.54 6.25 4.02
C ALA A 86 -3.81 7.57 3.70
N ASP A 87 -4.46 8.54 3.04
CA ASP A 87 -3.88 9.86 2.80
C ASP A 87 -3.69 10.62 4.14
N LYS A 88 -4.66 10.55 5.06
CA LYS A 88 -4.51 11.11 6.42
C LYS A 88 -3.41 10.41 7.21
N GLN A 89 -3.38 9.07 7.18
CA GLN A 89 -2.35 8.30 7.86
C GLN A 89 -0.96 8.60 7.30
N GLU A 90 -0.80 8.66 5.98
CA GLU A 90 0.48 9.02 5.34
C GLU A 90 0.96 10.40 5.80
N ALA A 91 0.06 11.40 5.83
CA ALA A 91 0.40 12.75 6.27
C ALA A 91 0.84 12.77 7.76
N ALA A 92 0.12 12.07 8.63
CA ALA A 92 0.47 11.94 10.04
C ALA A 92 1.83 11.24 10.25
N LEU A 93 2.07 10.15 9.51
CA LEU A 93 3.34 9.42 9.56
C LEU A 93 4.50 10.27 9.06
N ARG A 94 4.35 10.98 7.94
CA ARG A 94 5.40 11.90 7.44
C ARG A 94 5.74 13.00 8.45
N ALA A 95 4.73 13.56 9.10
CA ALA A 95 4.93 14.59 10.13
C ALA A 95 5.66 14.01 11.36
N SER A 96 5.24 12.85 11.85
CA SER A 96 5.81 12.22 13.05
C SER A 96 7.19 11.60 12.82
N MET A 97 7.50 11.20 11.59
CA MET A 97 8.80 10.61 11.21
C MET A 97 9.80 11.65 10.69
N ALA A 98 9.43 12.93 10.61
CA ALA A 98 10.34 13.99 10.18
C ALA A 98 11.61 14.01 11.05
N ASN A 99 12.79 14.08 10.43
CA ASN A 99 14.10 14.12 11.08
C ASN A 99 14.48 12.86 11.90
N THR A 100 13.74 11.76 11.78
CA THR A 100 14.06 10.49 12.48
C THR A 100 14.96 9.57 11.66
N GLY A 101 15.13 9.85 10.37
CA GLY A 101 15.80 8.98 9.41
C GLY A 101 14.91 7.86 8.86
N VAL A 102 13.63 7.79 9.27
CA VAL A 102 12.63 6.88 8.70
C VAL A 102 12.04 7.49 7.44
N GLU A 103 12.06 6.75 6.35
CA GLU A 103 11.44 7.17 5.08
C GLU A 103 10.00 6.64 4.98
N VAL A 104 9.06 7.51 4.64
CA VAL A 104 7.65 7.14 4.40
C VAL A 104 7.35 7.21 2.91
N GLN A 105 7.08 6.07 2.31
CA GLN A 105 6.76 5.91 0.90
C GLN A 105 5.31 5.46 0.72
N ARG A 106 4.63 5.98 -0.33
CA ARG A 106 3.33 5.49 -0.76
C ARG A 106 3.48 4.68 -2.04
N GLN A 107 2.98 3.44 -2.03
CA GLN A 107 2.94 2.55 -3.18
C GLN A 107 1.50 2.07 -3.42
N GLY A 108 0.75 2.78 -4.27
CA GLY A 108 -0.67 2.48 -4.48
C GLY A 108 -1.47 2.59 -3.17
N ASP A 109 -2.09 1.48 -2.76
CA ASP A 109 -2.87 1.36 -1.52
C ASP A 109 -2.02 1.00 -0.28
N GLN A 110 -0.71 0.93 -0.43
CA GLN A 110 0.19 0.56 0.64
C GLN A 110 1.03 1.77 1.09
N ILE A 111 1.18 1.94 2.40
CA ILE A 111 2.19 2.83 2.99
C ILE A 111 3.33 1.96 3.47
N LYS A 112 4.54 2.29 3.06
CA LYS A 112 5.77 1.62 3.47
C LYS A 112 6.63 2.60 4.28
N LEU A 113 7.03 2.19 5.47
CA LEU A 113 8.05 2.88 6.25
C LEU A 113 9.35 2.08 6.15
N ILE A 114 10.44 2.76 5.77
CA ILE A 114 11.78 2.18 5.68
C ILE A 114 12.60 2.72 6.84
N MET A 115 13.02 1.82 7.72
CA MET A 115 13.86 2.10 8.87
C MET A 115 15.28 1.59 8.62
N PRO A 116 16.26 2.48 8.39
CA PRO A 116 17.65 2.07 8.20
C PRO A 116 18.19 1.32 9.42
N GLY A 117 18.84 0.18 9.19
CA GLY A 117 19.27 -0.71 10.25
C GLY A 117 20.34 -0.11 11.19
N ASN A 118 21.18 0.77 10.66
CA ASN A 118 22.26 1.42 11.43
C ASN A 118 21.78 2.41 12.48
N ILE A 119 20.56 2.96 12.32
CA ILE A 119 19.96 3.85 13.33
C ILE A 119 18.95 3.12 14.21
N THR A 120 18.39 2.02 13.69
CA THR A 120 17.35 1.25 14.38
C THR A 120 17.94 0.25 15.38
N PHE A 121 19.10 -0.34 15.08
CA PHE A 121 19.71 -1.40 15.88
C PHE A 121 21.18 -1.14 16.14
N ALA A 122 21.71 -1.71 17.23
CA ALA A 122 23.15 -1.84 17.42
C ALA A 122 23.76 -2.75 16.34
N THR A 123 25.07 -2.62 16.11
CA THR A 123 25.81 -3.41 15.11
C THR A 123 25.63 -4.90 15.39
N ASP A 124 25.32 -5.66 14.34
CA ASP A 124 25.08 -7.12 14.37
C ASP A 124 24.16 -7.59 15.51
N SER A 125 23.14 -6.76 15.80
CA SER A 125 22.19 -6.98 16.89
C SER A 125 20.77 -6.79 16.41
N ALA A 126 19.83 -7.39 17.13
CA ALA A 126 18.41 -7.16 17.04
C ALA A 126 17.89 -6.26 18.18
N ASN A 127 18.78 -5.77 19.05
CA ASN A 127 18.40 -4.83 20.10
C ASN A 127 18.16 -3.45 19.53
N ILE A 128 16.99 -2.90 19.79
CA ILE A 128 16.61 -1.56 19.35
C ILE A 128 17.53 -0.54 20.01
N ALA A 129 18.09 0.36 19.20
CA ALA A 129 18.97 1.41 19.68
C ALA A 129 18.18 2.41 20.56
N PRO A 130 18.77 2.91 21.67
CA PRO A 130 18.05 3.77 22.62
C PRO A 130 17.42 5.03 21.99
N ASN A 131 18.09 5.62 21.01
CA ASN A 131 17.62 6.79 20.27
C ASN A 131 16.47 6.49 19.31
N PHE A 132 16.19 5.21 19.03
CA PHE A 132 15.14 4.82 18.10
C PHE A 132 13.80 4.52 18.79
N TYR A 133 13.75 4.45 20.11
CA TYR A 133 12.48 4.25 20.84
C TYR A 133 11.49 5.40 20.62
N GLN A 134 11.96 6.66 20.52
CA GLN A 134 11.06 7.78 20.27
C GLN A 134 10.38 7.70 18.89
N PRO A 135 11.08 7.46 17.77
CA PRO A 135 10.45 7.15 16.49
C PRO A 135 9.43 6.00 16.55
N LEU A 136 9.77 4.91 17.25
CA LEU A 136 8.85 3.77 17.40
C LEU A 136 7.61 4.11 18.24
N ASN A 137 7.74 4.96 19.27
CA ASN A 137 6.60 5.46 20.04
C ASN A 137 5.67 6.31 19.17
N SER A 138 6.23 7.18 18.33
CA SER A 138 5.46 7.97 17.38
C SER A 138 4.75 7.09 16.35
N LEU A 139 5.42 6.05 15.85
CA LEU A 139 4.82 5.05 14.98
C LEU A 139 3.68 4.30 15.70
N ALA A 140 3.89 3.84 16.93
CA ALA A 140 2.87 3.15 17.70
C ALA A 140 1.65 4.05 17.95
N GLY A 141 1.85 5.34 18.22
CA GLY A 141 0.78 6.34 18.33
C GLY A 141 -0.07 6.41 17.07
N SER A 142 0.58 6.58 15.91
CA SER A 142 -0.10 6.61 14.62
C SER A 142 -0.82 5.28 14.31
N LEU A 143 -0.22 4.13 14.60
CA LEU A 143 -0.84 2.82 14.35
C LEU A 143 -2.05 2.53 15.28
N LYS A 144 -2.10 3.14 16.45
CA LYS A 144 -3.28 3.08 17.34
C LYS A 144 -4.40 4.00 16.88
N GLU A 145 -4.07 5.18 16.40
CA GLU A 145 -5.03 6.12 15.80
C GLU A 145 -5.62 5.55 14.50
N PHE A 146 -4.75 5.06 13.63
CA PHE A 146 -5.10 4.43 12.35
C PHE A 146 -5.02 2.89 12.47
N ASN A 147 -5.94 2.29 13.22
CA ASN A 147 -5.88 0.88 13.62
C ASN A 147 -6.50 -0.11 12.61
N GLN A 148 -6.96 0.38 11.47
CA GLN A 148 -7.65 -0.42 10.44
C GLN A 148 -6.71 -0.85 9.32
N ASN A 149 -5.49 -1.28 9.66
CA ASN A 149 -4.49 -1.76 8.70
C ASN A 149 -4.04 -3.17 9.04
N GLN A 150 -3.70 -3.92 8.01
CA GLN A 150 -2.81 -5.05 8.14
C GLN A 150 -1.37 -4.52 8.16
N ILE A 151 -0.60 -4.95 9.17
CA ILE A 151 0.77 -4.50 9.42
C ILE A 151 1.71 -5.67 9.17
N GLU A 152 2.62 -5.53 8.21
CA GLU A 152 3.66 -6.50 7.93
C GLU A 152 5.02 -5.87 8.20
N ILE A 153 5.80 -6.45 9.10
CA ILE A 153 7.16 -6.00 9.44
C ILE A 153 8.14 -6.97 8.82
N VAL A 154 9.03 -6.48 7.97
CA VAL A 154 10.00 -7.30 7.24
C VAL A 154 11.41 -6.81 7.52
N GLY A 155 12.27 -7.68 8.07
CA GLY A 155 13.69 -7.40 8.27
C GLY A 155 14.51 -7.83 7.06
N TYR A 156 15.53 -7.04 6.73
CA TYR A 156 16.49 -7.30 5.65
C TYR A 156 17.92 -7.10 6.14
N THR A 157 18.85 -7.81 5.50
CA THR A 157 20.30 -7.66 5.70
C THR A 157 20.97 -7.29 4.38
N ASP A 158 22.25 -6.98 4.42
CA ASP A 158 23.09 -7.04 3.23
C ASP A 158 23.50 -8.48 2.93
N SER A 159 24.32 -8.68 1.89
CA SER A 159 24.78 -10.00 1.46
C SER A 159 26.02 -10.50 2.21
N THR A 160 26.49 -9.79 3.23
CA THR A 160 27.71 -10.16 3.99
C THR A 160 27.39 -11.30 4.96
N GLY A 161 28.21 -12.32 5.00
CA GLY A 161 28.06 -13.47 5.89
C GLY A 161 27.21 -14.60 5.32
N SER A 162 26.87 -15.58 6.17
CA SER A 162 26.07 -16.72 5.75
C SER A 162 24.59 -16.36 5.59
N ARG A 163 23.93 -17.00 4.63
CA ARG A 163 22.49 -16.81 4.41
C ARG A 163 21.68 -17.14 5.67
N GLN A 164 22.04 -18.24 6.36
CA GLN A 164 21.33 -18.65 7.58
C GLN A 164 21.41 -17.58 8.66
N HIS A 165 22.62 -17.09 8.97
CA HIS A 165 22.81 -16.01 9.94
C HIS A 165 21.98 -14.77 9.57
N ASN A 166 21.98 -14.38 8.31
CA ASN A 166 21.21 -13.22 7.82
C ASN A 166 19.70 -13.42 7.92
N MET A 167 19.21 -14.62 7.66
CA MET A 167 17.80 -14.96 7.86
C MET A 167 17.40 -14.83 9.33
N ASP A 168 18.19 -15.40 10.24
CA ASP A 168 17.92 -15.36 11.67
C ASP A 168 18.02 -13.93 12.23
N LEU A 169 19.05 -13.16 11.83
CA LEU A 169 19.22 -11.77 12.24
C LEU A 169 18.05 -10.88 11.77
N SER A 170 17.64 -11.03 10.51
CA SER A 170 16.52 -10.25 9.96
C SER A 170 15.19 -10.60 10.61
N GLN A 171 14.96 -11.91 10.90
CA GLN A 171 13.78 -12.36 11.63
C GLN A 171 13.75 -11.77 13.05
N ASN A 172 14.85 -11.82 13.77
CA ASN A 172 14.96 -11.28 15.12
C ASN A 172 14.74 -9.77 15.14
N ARG A 173 15.26 -9.03 14.17
CA ARG A 173 15.05 -7.58 14.03
C ARG A 173 13.59 -7.23 13.79
N ALA A 174 12.94 -7.92 12.86
CA ALA A 174 11.50 -7.73 12.61
C ALA A 174 10.68 -8.04 13.87
N GLN A 175 11.02 -9.12 14.58
CA GLN A 175 10.34 -9.52 15.80
C GLN A 175 10.55 -8.51 16.95
N SER A 176 11.75 -7.92 17.10
CA SER A 176 12.01 -6.88 18.11
C SER A 176 11.13 -5.65 17.89
N VAL A 177 10.99 -5.19 16.65
CA VAL A 177 10.10 -4.08 16.32
C VAL A 177 8.64 -4.45 16.58
N ALA A 178 8.19 -5.64 16.18
CA ALA A 178 6.83 -6.13 16.41
C ALA A 178 6.51 -6.20 17.91
N THR A 179 7.40 -6.80 18.69
CA THR A 179 7.26 -6.91 20.15
C THR A 179 7.19 -5.54 20.82
N TYR A 180 8.03 -4.61 20.38
CA TYR A 180 7.99 -3.25 20.90
C TYR A 180 6.67 -2.56 20.58
N LEU A 181 6.21 -2.58 19.33
CA LEU A 181 4.95 -1.96 18.93
C LEU A 181 3.75 -2.54 19.69
N THR A 182 3.71 -3.85 19.88
CA THR A 182 2.64 -4.49 20.68
C THR A 182 2.72 -4.12 22.17
N SER A 183 3.91 -3.98 22.74
CA SER A 183 4.09 -3.49 24.11
C SER A 183 3.61 -2.03 24.28
N GLN A 184 3.62 -1.24 23.21
CA GLN A 184 3.06 0.11 23.17
C GLN A 184 1.54 0.15 22.87
N GLY A 185 0.88 -1.01 22.82
CA GLY A 185 -0.57 -1.12 22.66
C GLY A 185 -1.05 -1.21 21.20
N VAL A 186 -0.17 -1.44 20.23
CA VAL A 186 -0.58 -1.76 18.86
C VAL A 186 -1.16 -3.19 18.84
N SER A 187 -2.33 -3.37 18.23
CA SER A 187 -2.98 -4.68 18.15
C SER A 187 -2.13 -5.70 17.38
N GLY A 188 -1.83 -6.81 18.02
CA GLY A 188 -1.12 -7.93 17.40
C GLY A 188 -1.97 -8.74 16.41
N ALA A 189 -3.29 -8.56 16.40
CA ALA A 189 -4.20 -9.37 15.58
C ALA A 189 -3.95 -9.20 14.06
N ASN A 190 -3.56 -7.99 13.65
CA ASN A 190 -3.28 -7.65 12.26
C ASN A 190 -1.79 -7.39 11.99
N LEU A 191 -0.90 -7.81 12.91
CA LEU A 191 0.53 -7.59 12.84
C LEU A 191 1.26 -8.89 12.59
N SER A 192 2.12 -8.91 11.58
CA SER A 192 3.02 -10.03 11.29
C SER A 192 4.48 -9.54 11.19
N ALA A 193 5.42 -10.41 11.55
CA ALA A 193 6.85 -10.12 11.46
C ALA A 193 7.59 -11.28 10.80
N ARG A 194 8.45 -10.97 9.83
CA ARG A 194 9.28 -11.97 9.15
C ARG A 194 10.65 -11.43 8.76
N GLY A 195 11.63 -12.33 8.68
CA GLY A 195 12.91 -12.07 8.08
C GLY A 195 12.91 -12.39 6.60
N ALA A 196 13.60 -11.59 5.82
CA ALA A 196 13.90 -11.83 4.41
C ALA A 196 15.42 -11.98 4.15
N GLY A 197 16.25 -11.81 5.19
CA GLY A 197 17.70 -11.91 5.06
C GLY A 197 18.23 -11.00 3.94
N PRO A 198 19.15 -11.50 3.10
CA PRO A 198 19.74 -10.73 2.00
C PRO A 198 18.86 -10.65 0.75
N ASP A 199 17.64 -11.19 0.80
CA ASP A 199 16.75 -11.19 -0.35
C ASP A 199 16.15 -9.80 -0.60
N ASN A 200 15.84 -9.51 -1.87
CA ASN A 200 15.26 -8.24 -2.31
C ASN A 200 16.11 -7.00 -1.93
N PRO A 201 17.38 -6.94 -2.36
CA PRO A 201 18.20 -5.77 -2.15
C PRO A 201 17.61 -4.56 -2.89
N ILE A 202 17.65 -3.37 -2.26
CA ILE A 202 17.22 -2.09 -2.86
C ILE A 202 18.38 -1.30 -3.43
N ALA A 203 19.61 -1.72 -3.14
CA ALA A 203 20.84 -1.12 -3.64
C ALA A 203 21.91 -2.18 -3.88
N SER A 204 23.02 -1.79 -4.52
CA SER A 204 24.14 -2.70 -4.78
C SER A 204 24.79 -3.17 -3.46
N ASN A 205 25.04 -4.47 -3.35
CA ASN A 205 25.86 -5.01 -2.24
C ASN A 205 27.38 -4.83 -2.45
N GLY A 206 27.81 -4.32 -3.61
CA GLY A 206 29.21 -4.15 -3.94
C GLY A 206 29.93 -3.05 -3.16
N ASP A 207 29.19 -2.02 -2.74
CA ASP A 207 29.73 -0.88 -2.00
C ASP A 207 29.11 -0.75 -0.60
N ALA A 208 29.77 0.01 0.27
CA ALA A 208 29.36 0.15 1.67
C ALA A 208 28.03 0.90 1.82
N ASN A 209 27.77 1.89 0.96
CA ASN A 209 26.55 2.68 1.01
C ASN A 209 25.33 1.83 0.59
N GLY A 210 25.46 1.05 -0.47
CA GLY A 210 24.40 0.15 -0.91
C GLY A 210 24.12 -0.95 0.13
N ARG A 211 25.16 -1.53 0.74
CA ARG A 211 24.95 -2.48 1.85
C ARG A 211 24.23 -1.82 3.04
N ALA A 212 24.56 -0.57 3.36
CA ALA A 212 23.86 0.16 4.43
C ALA A 212 22.36 0.36 4.14
N GLN A 213 21.98 0.62 2.88
CA GLN A 213 20.58 0.71 2.46
C GLN A 213 19.87 -0.65 2.51
N ASN A 214 20.57 -1.74 2.19
CA ASN A 214 20.01 -3.09 2.24
C ASN A 214 19.73 -3.53 3.67
N ARG A 215 20.54 -3.14 4.65
CA ARG A 215 20.29 -3.38 6.09
C ARG A 215 19.17 -2.46 6.58
N ARG A 216 17.91 -2.94 6.54
CA ARG A 216 16.73 -2.16 6.91
C ARG A 216 15.64 -3.03 7.53
N VAL A 217 14.68 -2.39 8.16
CA VAL A 217 13.38 -2.97 8.46
C VAL A 217 12.30 -2.15 7.73
N GLU A 218 11.39 -2.83 7.07
CA GLU A 218 10.23 -2.22 6.44
C GLU A 218 8.98 -2.51 7.26
N VAL A 219 8.14 -1.49 7.50
CA VAL A 219 6.79 -1.65 8.03
C VAL A 219 5.82 -1.31 6.90
N ASN A 220 5.08 -2.32 6.45
CA ASN A 220 4.14 -2.22 5.36
C ASN A 220 2.72 -2.17 5.93
N LEU A 221 1.99 -1.11 5.63
CA LEU A 221 0.60 -0.90 6.04
C LEU A 221 -0.29 -1.09 4.83
N LYS A 222 -1.24 -2.02 4.92
CA LYS A 222 -2.18 -2.36 3.84
C LYS A 222 -3.60 -2.29 4.33
N ALA A 223 -4.55 -2.02 3.42
CA ALA A 223 -5.96 -2.16 3.70
C ALA A 223 -6.31 -3.58 4.16
N ILE A 224 -7.21 -3.70 5.13
CA ILE A 224 -7.85 -4.97 5.47
C ILE A 224 -8.97 -5.20 4.44
N PRO A 225 -8.95 -6.29 3.67
CA PRO A 225 -9.99 -6.57 2.69
C PRO A 225 -11.38 -6.61 3.31
N GLY A 226 -12.35 -5.92 2.70
CA GLY A 226 -13.74 -5.87 3.17
C GLY A 226 -14.01 -4.95 4.37
N GLN A 227 -13.01 -4.24 4.88
CA GLN A 227 -13.17 -3.25 5.95
C GLN A 227 -13.78 -1.95 5.42
N GLN A 228 -14.73 -1.36 6.17
CA GLN A 228 -15.20 0.00 5.92
C GLN A 228 -14.30 0.99 6.66
N TYR A 229 -13.86 2.04 5.96
CA TYR A 229 -12.96 3.05 6.51
C TYR A 229 -13.72 4.35 6.78
N PRO A 230 -13.38 5.10 7.87
CA PRO A 230 -13.96 6.40 8.16
C PRO A 230 -13.72 7.39 7.01
N GLN A 231 -14.74 8.18 6.69
CA GLN A 231 -14.70 9.24 5.67
C GLN A 231 -14.21 10.54 6.29
#